data_42f5d07aaa1002e2d6c041b150ba4cbe
#
_entry.id   42f5d07aaa1002e2d6c041b150ba4cbe
#
_cell.length_a   1.000
_cell.length_b   1.000
_cell.length_c   1.000
_cell.angle_alpha   90.00
_cell.angle_beta   90.00
_cell.angle_gamma   90.00
#
_symmetry.space_group_name_H-M   'P 1'
#
loop_
_entity.id
_entity.type
_entity.pdbx_description
1 polymer ?
#
loop_
_entity_poly.entity_id
_entity_poly.type
_entity_poly.pdbx_seq_one_letter_code
_entity_poly.pdbx_strand_id
1 'polypeptide(L)'
;MKKKILFTAYSLDIGGIESALVNMLKILDYSKYDVTLLLEKKEGIFLDEIPKEVTIEEYRISDNKNAIIRKIRNRLKLIKWIIKNHNKYDFAGCFATYSIPGTILSRYASGHNALWIHSNYYYVYHKNTDKMKKFFEERKVEKFEN
;
A
#
# COMPACT_ATOMS: atom_id res chain seq x y z
N MET A 1 -10.74 -17.21 -15.60
CA MET A 1 -9.92 -17.09 -14.35
C MET A 1 -9.96 -15.63 -13.92
N LYS A 2 -10.21 -15.32 -12.63
CA LYS A 2 -10.22 -13.93 -12.14
C LYS A 2 -8.79 -13.37 -12.13
N LYS A 3 -8.66 -12.07 -12.43
CA LYS A 3 -7.39 -11.36 -12.27
C LYS A 3 -7.14 -11.04 -10.81
N LYS A 4 -5.94 -11.29 -10.33
CA LYS A 4 -5.53 -11.04 -8.95
C LYS A 4 -5.06 -9.61 -8.78
N ILE A 5 -5.69 -8.87 -7.89
CA ILE A 5 -5.36 -7.47 -7.60
C ILE A 5 -4.95 -7.34 -6.14
N LEU A 6 -3.85 -6.64 -5.91
CA LEU A 6 -3.40 -6.23 -4.57
C LEU A 6 -3.58 -4.73 -4.41
N PHE A 7 -4.20 -4.33 -3.30
CA PHE A 7 -4.08 -2.96 -2.80
C PHE A 7 -3.35 -2.94 -1.48
N THR A 8 -2.47 -1.96 -1.30
CA THR A 8 -1.78 -1.74 -0.03
C THR A 8 -2.19 -0.41 0.58
N ALA A 9 -2.46 -0.40 1.89
CA ALA A 9 -2.78 0.78 2.67
C ALA A 9 -2.17 0.66 4.07
N TYR A 10 -2.17 1.77 4.84
CA TYR A 10 -1.63 1.77 6.19
C TYR A 10 -2.62 1.15 7.19
N SER A 11 -3.78 1.75 7.32
CA SER A 11 -4.92 1.32 8.14
C SER A 11 -6.21 1.76 7.46
N LEU A 12 -7.35 1.57 8.11
CA LEU A 12 -8.65 2.06 7.63
C LEU A 12 -9.32 3.00 8.65
N ASP A 13 -8.50 3.90 9.22
CA ASP A 13 -8.96 4.95 10.13
C ASP A 13 -9.74 6.07 9.41
N ILE A 14 -10.13 7.10 10.14
CA ILE A 14 -10.84 8.25 9.57
C ILE A 14 -9.89 9.04 8.66
N GLY A 15 -10.16 9.02 7.35
CA GLY A 15 -9.39 9.79 6.38
C GLY A 15 -9.99 9.75 4.98
N GLY A 16 -9.65 10.76 4.16
CA GLY A 16 -10.12 10.84 2.78
C GLY A 16 -9.50 9.77 1.88
N ILE A 17 -8.28 9.34 2.17
CA ILE A 17 -7.58 8.27 1.44
C ILE A 17 -8.26 6.93 1.70
N GLU A 18 -8.55 6.64 2.95
CA GLU A 18 -9.19 5.42 3.43
C GLU A 18 -10.62 5.32 2.89
N SER A 19 -11.39 6.41 2.98
CA SER A 19 -12.72 6.50 2.41
C SER A 19 -12.74 6.31 0.89
N ALA A 20 -11.78 6.91 0.17
CA ALA A 20 -11.65 6.73 -1.28
C ALA A 20 -11.34 5.26 -1.65
N LEU A 21 -10.44 4.61 -0.89
CA LEU A 21 -10.12 3.20 -1.08
C LEU A 21 -11.35 2.31 -0.86
N VAL A 22 -12.08 2.52 0.24
CA VAL A 22 -13.29 1.74 0.56
C VAL A 22 -14.35 1.92 -0.51
N ASN A 23 -14.60 3.16 -0.96
CA ASN A 23 -15.57 3.43 -2.02
C ASN A 23 -15.16 2.78 -3.35
N MET A 24 -13.87 2.81 -3.70
CA MET A 24 -13.37 2.09 -4.87
C MET A 24 -13.58 0.58 -4.74
N LEU A 25 -13.29 -0.02 -3.57
CA LEU A 25 -13.52 -1.45 -3.35
C LEU A 25 -15.00 -1.82 -3.48
N LYS A 26 -15.93 -0.97 -3.03
CA LYS A 26 -17.40 -1.23 -3.14
C LYS A 26 -17.92 -1.29 -4.58
N ILE A 27 -17.22 -0.68 -5.55
CA ILE A 27 -17.67 -0.63 -6.95
C ILE A 27 -16.96 -1.64 -7.86
N LEU A 28 -15.99 -2.40 -7.34
CA LEU A 28 -15.25 -3.38 -8.14
C LEU A 28 -16.13 -4.59 -8.53
N ASP A 29 -15.91 -5.08 -9.75
CA ASP A 29 -16.58 -6.29 -10.25
C ASP A 29 -15.86 -7.56 -9.77
N TYR A 30 -16.29 -8.09 -8.65
CA TYR A 30 -15.73 -9.31 -8.05
C TYR A 30 -15.99 -10.59 -8.85
N SER A 31 -16.79 -10.54 -9.92
CA SER A 31 -16.86 -11.65 -10.87
C SER A 31 -15.59 -11.79 -11.70
N LYS A 32 -14.88 -10.67 -11.92
CA LYS A 32 -13.66 -10.55 -12.74
C LYS A 32 -12.37 -10.50 -11.91
N TYR A 33 -12.45 -10.00 -10.68
CA TYR A 33 -11.29 -9.69 -9.85
C TYR A 33 -11.30 -10.50 -8.54
N ASP A 34 -10.13 -11.00 -8.19
CA ASP A 34 -9.78 -11.57 -6.89
C ASP A 34 -8.91 -10.53 -6.17
N VAL A 35 -9.48 -9.88 -5.17
CA VAL A 35 -8.89 -8.69 -4.55
C VAL A 35 -8.35 -8.99 -3.17
N THR A 36 -7.08 -8.66 -2.97
CA THR A 36 -6.43 -8.67 -1.66
C THR A 36 -6.15 -7.24 -1.22
N LEU A 37 -6.57 -6.88 -0.01
CA LEU A 37 -6.20 -5.65 0.67
C LEU A 37 -5.17 -5.96 1.75
N LEU A 38 -3.94 -5.49 1.55
CA LEU A 38 -2.85 -5.65 2.50
C LEU A 38 -2.71 -4.38 3.34
N LEU A 39 -3.02 -4.46 4.61
CA LEU A 39 -2.91 -3.37 5.57
C LEU A 39 -1.62 -3.51 6.38
N GLU A 40 -0.94 -2.39 6.69
CA GLU A 40 0.16 -2.40 7.66
C GLU A 40 -0.34 -2.69 9.06
N LYS A 41 -1.54 -2.15 9.38
CA LYS A 41 -2.29 -2.41 10.59
C LYS A 41 -3.74 -2.69 10.24
N LYS A 42 -4.24 -3.85 10.65
CA LYS A 42 -5.65 -4.22 10.48
C LYS A 42 -6.49 -3.57 11.58
N GLU A 43 -6.65 -2.26 11.48
CA GLU A 43 -7.42 -1.41 12.39
C GLU A 43 -8.11 -0.28 11.63
N GLY A 44 -9.15 0.30 12.22
CA GLY A 44 -9.86 1.47 11.69
C GLY A 44 -11.35 1.24 11.53
N ILE A 45 -12.10 2.34 11.53
CA ILE A 45 -13.58 2.33 11.51
C ILE A 45 -14.18 1.81 10.20
N PHE A 46 -13.41 1.88 9.09
CA PHE A 46 -13.88 1.43 7.79
C PHE A 46 -13.68 -0.08 7.54
N LEU A 47 -13.11 -0.83 8.50
CA LEU A 47 -12.91 -2.28 8.33
C LEU A 47 -14.21 -3.03 8.05
N ASP A 48 -15.28 -2.66 8.75
CA ASP A 48 -16.61 -3.31 8.63
C ASP A 48 -17.32 -2.92 7.32
N GLU A 49 -16.83 -1.90 6.62
CA GLU A 49 -17.39 -1.45 5.34
C GLU A 49 -16.76 -2.13 4.12
N ILE A 50 -15.70 -2.91 4.33
CA ILE A 50 -15.01 -3.64 3.25
C ILE A 50 -15.92 -4.76 2.73
N PRO A 51 -16.09 -4.88 1.40
CA PRO A 51 -16.85 -5.99 0.81
C PRO A 51 -16.29 -7.35 1.23
N LYS A 52 -17.18 -8.31 1.49
CA LYS A 52 -16.84 -9.67 1.96
C LYS A 52 -15.98 -10.46 0.97
N GLU A 53 -16.03 -10.07 -0.29
CA GLU A 53 -15.26 -10.65 -1.39
C GLU A 53 -13.76 -10.27 -1.32
N VAL A 54 -13.40 -9.23 -0.56
CA VAL A 54 -12.02 -8.77 -0.40
C VAL A 54 -11.32 -9.60 0.66
N THR A 55 -10.20 -10.19 0.30
CA THR A 55 -9.31 -10.84 1.29
C THR A 55 -8.48 -9.77 1.99
N ILE A 56 -8.66 -9.60 3.31
CA ILE A 56 -7.87 -8.66 4.10
C ILE A 56 -6.71 -9.39 4.76
N GLU A 57 -5.49 -8.97 4.41
CA GLU A 57 -4.24 -9.43 5.02
C GLU A 57 -3.61 -8.32 5.87
N GLU A 58 -2.87 -8.69 6.91
CA GLU A 58 -2.13 -7.74 7.74
C GLU A 58 -0.62 -7.95 7.57
N TYR A 59 0.06 -6.86 7.21
CA TYR A 59 1.51 -6.75 7.29
C TYR A 59 1.90 -6.08 8.60
N ARG A 60 1.64 -6.73 9.72
CA ARG A 60 1.83 -6.14 11.05
C ARG A 60 3.28 -5.75 11.31
N ILE A 61 3.51 -4.46 11.58
CA ILE A 61 4.79 -3.94 12.06
C ILE A 61 5.04 -4.47 13.50
N SER A 62 6.30 -4.80 13.79
CA SER A 62 6.68 -5.24 15.12
C SER A 62 6.61 -4.09 16.13
N ASP A 63 5.93 -4.31 17.25
CA ASP A 63 5.80 -3.34 18.35
C ASP A 63 6.94 -3.46 19.39
N ASN A 64 8.04 -4.11 19.04
CA ASN A 64 9.15 -4.31 19.97
C ASN A 64 9.71 -2.96 20.43
N LYS A 65 9.87 -2.80 21.76
CA LYS A 65 10.37 -1.56 22.38
C LYS A 65 11.79 -1.21 21.95
N ASN A 66 12.63 -2.21 21.69
CA ASN A 66 13.97 -2.00 21.17
C ASN A 66 13.91 -1.64 19.69
N ALA A 67 14.35 -0.41 19.35
CA ALA A 67 14.28 0.12 17.98
C ALA A 67 15.10 -0.69 16.97
N ILE A 68 16.24 -1.25 17.37
CA ILE A 68 17.10 -2.05 16.49
C ILE A 68 16.42 -3.37 16.18
N ILE A 69 15.93 -4.08 17.19
CA ILE A 69 15.20 -5.34 17.03
C ILE A 69 13.95 -5.13 16.17
N ARG A 70 13.21 -4.04 16.43
CA ARG A 70 12.03 -3.65 15.63
C ARG A 70 12.37 -3.47 14.15
N LYS A 71 13.44 -2.73 13.83
CA LYS A 71 13.89 -2.53 12.44
C LYS A 71 14.26 -3.84 11.76
N ILE A 72 15.03 -4.69 12.44
CA ILE A 72 15.44 -5.99 11.90
C ILE A 72 14.22 -6.87 11.62
N ARG A 73 13.33 -7.03 12.60
CA ARG A 73 12.11 -7.84 12.45
C ARG A 73 11.22 -7.34 11.30
N ASN A 74 11.03 -6.03 11.20
CA ASN A 74 10.21 -5.44 10.12
C ASN A 74 10.84 -5.68 8.75
N ARG A 75 12.17 -5.55 8.65
CA ARG A 75 12.89 -5.83 7.41
C ARG A 75 12.79 -7.31 7.00
N LEU A 76 12.94 -8.22 7.95
CA LEU A 76 12.78 -9.66 7.69
C LEU A 76 11.36 -10.01 7.26
N LYS A 77 10.33 -9.43 7.90
CA LYS A 77 8.92 -9.61 7.49
C LYS A 77 8.69 -9.11 6.06
N LEU A 78 9.22 -7.93 5.73
CA LEU A 78 9.12 -7.35 4.40
C LEU A 78 9.72 -8.30 3.35
N ILE A 79 10.96 -8.74 3.57
CA ILE A 79 11.66 -9.66 2.66
C ILE A 79 10.89 -10.98 2.52
N LYS A 80 10.45 -11.57 3.61
CA LYS A 80 9.67 -12.82 3.59
C LYS A 80 8.38 -12.68 2.80
N TRP A 81 7.67 -11.57 2.97
CA TRP A 81 6.44 -11.31 2.23
C TRP A 81 6.72 -11.14 0.74
N ILE A 82 7.77 -10.38 0.38
CA ILE A 82 8.19 -10.16 -1.01
C ILE A 82 8.51 -11.50 -1.68
N ILE A 83 9.35 -12.34 -1.06
CA ILE A 83 9.72 -13.65 -1.62
C ILE A 83 8.48 -14.50 -1.89
N LYS A 84 7.52 -14.51 -0.94
CA LYS A 84 6.28 -15.30 -1.06
C LYS A 84 5.36 -14.79 -2.16
N ASN A 85 5.34 -13.48 -2.42
CA ASN A 85 4.33 -12.82 -3.24
C ASN A 85 4.90 -12.10 -4.47
N HIS A 86 6.16 -12.32 -4.82
CA HIS A 86 6.80 -11.70 -5.97
C HIS A 86 6.06 -12.06 -7.27
N ASN A 87 5.62 -11.05 -8.02
CA ASN A 87 4.87 -11.18 -9.27
C ASN A 87 3.65 -12.12 -9.19
N LYS A 88 3.02 -12.22 -8.01
CA LYS A 88 1.86 -13.10 -7.80
C LYS A 88 0.54 -12.47 -8.25
N TYR A 89 0.51 -11.15 -8.38
CA TYR A 89 -0.67 -10.37 -8.73
C TYR A 89 -0.56 -9.84 -10.17
N ASP A 90 -1.71 -9.75 -10.85
CA ASP A 90 -1.80 -9.15 -12.18
C ASP A 90 -1.67 -7.62 -12.12
N PHE A 91 -2.09 -7.02 -11.01
CA PHE A 91 -1.93 -5.60 -10.72
C PHE A 91 -1.75 -5.38 -9.23
N ALA A 92 -0.95 -4.35 -8.86
CA ALA A 92 -0.80 -3.92 -7.48
C ALA A 92 -0.84 -2.40 -7.37
N GLY A 93 -1.66 -1.87 -6.44
CA GLY A 93 -1.79 -0.43 -6.19
C GLY A 93 -1.49 -0.07 -4.73
N CYS A 94 -0.66 0.95 -4.51
CA CYS A 94 -0.46 1.50 -3.18
C CYS A 94 -1.30 2.76 -2.98
N PHE A 95 -2.24 2.73 -2.03
CA PHE A 95 -3.07 3.87 -1.67
C PHE A 95 -2.42 4.78 -0.63
N ALA A 96 -1.54 4.25 0.21
CA ALA A 96 -0.84 5.02 1.23
C ALA A 96 0.51 5.52 0.71
N THR A 97 0.52 6.63 -0.04
CA THR A 97 1.75 7.24 -0.60
C THR A 97 2.82 7.50 0.46
N TYR A 98 2.42 7.81 1.69
CA TYR A 98 3.32 8.04 2.82
C TYR A 98 3.97 6.75 3.36
N SER A 99 3.42 5.57 3.05
CA SER A 99 3.97 4.30 3.48
C SER A 99 5.05 3.79 2.53
N ILE A 100 6.31 3.78 2.99
CA ILE A 100 7.42 3.15 2.26
C ILE A 100 7.22 1.63 2.14
N PRO A 101 6.87 0.89 3.21
CA PRO A 101 6.60 -0.54 3.10
C PRO A 101 5.49 -0.87 2.09
N GLY A 102 4.35 -0.18 2.17
CA GLY A 102 3.22 -0.39 1.26
C GLY A 102 3.60 -0.20 -0.21
N THR A 103 4.39 0.84 -0.50
CA THR A 103 4.89 1.11 -1.86
C THR A 103 5.84 0.02 -2.35
N ILE A 104 6.76 -0.44 -1.50
CA ILE A 104 7.71 -1.51 -1.83
C ILE A 104 6.95 -2.83 -2.07
N LEU A 105 5.98 -3.16 -1.21
CA LEU A 105 5.20 -4.39 -1.31
C LEU A 105 4.40 -4.43 -2.61
N SER A 106 3.70 -3.35 -2.99
CA SER A 106 2.96 -3.28 -4.24
C SER A 106 3.87 -3.40 -5.46
N ARG A 107 5.05 -2.75 -5.44
CA ARG A 107 6.02 -2.82 -6.53
C ARG A 107 6.52 -4.26 -6.79
N TYR A 108 6.82 -5.02 -5.74
CA TYR A 108 7.31 -6.39 -5.89
C TYR A 108 6.19 -7.42 -6.09
N ALA A 109 4.95 -7.08 -5.76
CA ALA A 109 3.81 -7.96 -5.94
C ALA A 109 3.39 -8.12 -7.40
N SER A 110 3.64 -7.11 -8.25
CA SER A 110 3.27 -7.13 -9.66
C SER A 110 4.21 -6.28 -10.50
N GLY A 111 4.47 -6.73 -11.73
CA GLY A 111 5.13 -5.91 -12.77
C GLY A 111 4.25 -4.74 -13.24
N HIS A 112 2.91 -4.84 -13.07
CA HIS A 112 1.96 -3.75 -13.34
C HIS A 112 1.54 -3.14 -12.01
N ASN A 113 2.18 -2.05 -11.61
CA ASN A 113 1.91 -1.42 -10.33
C ASN A 113 1.72 0.08 -10.45
N ALA A 114 0.99 0.65 -9.48
CA ALA A 114 0.71 2.08 -9.38
C ALA A 114 0.81 2.58 -7.95
N LEU A 115 1.14 3.87 -7.83
CA LEU A 115 1.11 4.60 -6.59
C LEU A 115 0.04 5.69 -6.68
N TRP A 116 -0.95 5.67 -5.78
CA TRP A 116 -1.97 6.71 -5.69
C TRP A 116 -1.41 7.93 -4.97
N ILE A 117 -1.41 9.07 -5.66
CA ILE A 117 -0.93 10.33 -5.13
C ILE A 117 -2.15 11.18 -4.76
N HIS A 118 -2.40 11.37 -3.47
CA HIS A 118 -3.56 12.10 -2.95
C HIS A 118 -3.29 13.58 -2.65
N SER A 119 -2.03 14.00 -2.72
CA SER A 119 -1.63 15.37 -2.37
C SER A 119 -0.62 15.92 -3.36
N ASN A 120 -0.67 17.22 -3.58
CA ASN A 120 0.38 17.89 -4.34
C ASN A 120 1.64 18.03 -3.45
N TYR A 121 2.58 17.10 -3.59
CA TYR A 121 3.79 17.03 -2.77
C TYR A 121 4.71 18.23 -2.94
N TYR A 122 4.64 18.96 -4.06
CA TYR A 122 5.36 20.20 -4.22
C TYR A 122 4.95 21.23 -3.16
N TYR A 123 3.64 21.37 -2.90
CA TYR A 123 3.13 22.22 -1.85
C TYR A 123 3.31 21.64 -0.45
N VAL A 124 3.14 20.32 -0.29
CA VAL A 124 3.38 19.63 0.99
C VAL A 124 4.80 19.87 1.50
N TYR A 125 5.78 19.91 0.59
CA TYR A 125 7.18 20.20 0.93
C TYR A 125 7.55 21.68 0.78
N HIS A 126 6.56 22.59 0.89
CA HIS A 126 6.80 24.04 0.84
C HIS A 126 7.60 24.48 -0.39
N LYS A 127 7.27 23.95 -1.55
CA LYS A 127 7.94 24.19 -2.84
C LYS A 127 9.41 23.75 -2.87
N ASN A 128 9.83 22.87 -1.96
CA ASN A 128 11.18 22.31 -1.95
C ASN A 128 11.25 21.07 -2.88
N THR A 129 11.74 21.29 -4.09
CA THR A 129 11.85 20.29 -5.15
C THR A 129 12.76 19.12 -4.76
N ASP A 130 13.84 19.36 -4.01
CA ASP A 130 14.79 18.31 -3.63
C ASP A 130 14.17 17.36 -2.60
N LYS A 131 13.41 17.90 -1.64
CA LYS A 131 12.66 17.08 -0.67
C LYS A 131 11.60 16.24 -1.37
N MET A 132 10.91 16.81 -2.35
CA MET A 132 9.92 16.10 -3.15
C MET A 132 10.57 14.98 -3.96
N LYS A 133 11.67 15.25 -4.68
CA LYS A 133 12.43 14.24 -5.42
C LYS A 133 12.87 13.09 -4.50
N LYS A 134 13.50 13.41 -3.36
CA LYS A 134 13.91 12.40 -2.37
C LYS A 134 12.75 11.55 -1.89
N PHE A 135 11.58 12.14 -1.65
CA PHE A 135 10.37 11.40 -1.27
C PHE A 135 10.00 10.33 -2.30
N PHE A 136 10.04 10.66 -3.60
CA PHE A 136 9.70 9.70 -4.67
C PHE A 136 10.83 8.69 -4.93
N GLU A 137 12.10 9.11 -4.81
CA GLU A 137 13.26 8.21 -4.90
C GLU A 137 13.22 7.11 -3.83
N GLU A 138 12.91 7.47 -2.58
CA GLU A 138 12.78 6.51 -1.47
C GLU A 138 11.69 5.46 -1.75
N ARG A 139 10.68 5.81 -2.56
CA ARG A 139 9.58 4.93 -2.99
C ARG A 139 9.86 4.26 -4.33
N LYS A 140 11.05 4.50 -4.92
CA LYS A 140 11.47 3.95 -6.21
C LYS A 140 10.46 4.22 -7.33
N VAL A 141 9.89 5.40 -7.37
CA VAL A 141 9.06 5.86 -8.47
C VAL A 141 9.98 6.19 -9.65
N GLU A 142 9.94 5.40 -10.71
CA GLU A 142 10.87 5.50 -11.85
C GLU A 142 10.47 6.61 -12.84
N LYS A 143 9.17 6.90 -12.94
CA LYS A 143 8.67 7.99 -13.77
C LYS A 143 7.71 8.83 -12.96
N PHE A 144 7.95 10.10 -12.94
CA PHE A 144 7.05 11.12 -12.44
C PHE A 144 6.63 11.98 -13.63
N GLU A 145 5.46 11.70 -14.18
CA GLU A 145 4.85 12.56 -15.20
C GLU A 145 3.92 13.54 -14.48
N ASN A 146 4.19 14.85 -14.67
CA ASN A 146 3.36 15.94 -14.12
C ASN A 146 2.06 16.09 -14.92
#